data_59025b40073582e8ccbd171d0d9b19bd
#
_entry.id   59025b40073582e8ccbd171d0d9b19bd
#
_cell.length_a   1.000
_cell.length_b   1.000
_cell.length_c   1.000
_cell.angle_alpha   90.00
_cell.angle_beta   90.00
_cell.angle_gamma   90.00
#
_symmetry.space_group_name_H-M   'P 1'
#
loop_
_entity.id
_entity.type
_entity.pdbx_description
1 polymer ?
#
loop_
_entity_poly.entity_id
_entity_poly.type
_entity_poly.pdbx_seq_one_letter_code
_entity_poly.pdbx_strand_id
1 'polypeptide(L)'
;MSASFLTDVPQVSLAATKPAASPGLDLRRIREEFPILRQKVHGKPLVYLDNAATTQKPLVVLEALRHYYSESNANIHRAVHQLSERATRDYEAARGTVQQFLGARQAEEIVFVRGATEGINLVAFSWGRKYLRAGDEILVSEMEHHANIVPWQLLCEQTGAVLRVIPINEDGELLLDEYERLLNPRTRLVSIVHLSNSLGTINPVERIIEMAHAQGARVLVDAAQSASHLPLDVQQLDCDWLVFSGHKVYGPTGIGVLYGKAEVLHDMPPWQAGGDMIDRVSFQGTTYAPPPSRFEAGTPHIAGAIGLAAALGYLQDLGLQRVAEHEDALMRHATARLQKIPGVRIVGNALNKAAALSFLVENPPLSPLDIGTRLDLEGVAVRTGHHCCQPLMDRLGISGTTRASFAVYNTLAEVDFFADVLSSIVAENSKRRSLNLSVDHERCPAEITLCGGAANTCPPRLEIQYAPAAGESPQAVAREILEVFDFLDDWNDRYQYLIELGEKLPPMPAELKTECARVHGCQSVVWLSARRKPGSKDVLEFLADSDAELVRGLIGLLEKLFSGQRAGDVMAFDVEEFFRKLGLDQHLSLNRRNGLAAMVQRIRQHAQALCG
;
A
#
# COMPACT_ATOMS: atom_id res chain seq x y z
N MET A 1 2.73 19.69 38.57
CA MET A 1 1.27 19.50 38.52
C MET A 1 0.99 18.79 37.22
N SER A 2 0.94 17.48 37.28
CA SER A 2 0.65 16.62 36.12
C SER A 2 -0.87 16.62 35.92
N ALA A 3 -1.32 17.19 34.82
CA ALA A 3 -2.70 17.07 34.39
C ALA A 3 -2.75 15.91 33.36
N SER A 4 -3.33 14.80 33.78
CA SER A 4 -3.70 13.69 32.90
C SER A 4 -4.83 14.17 32.00
N PHE A 5 -4.54 14.37 30.71
CA PHE A 5 -5.50 14.65 29.64
C PHE A 5 -5.72 13.42 28.75
N LEU A 6 -6.05 12.29 29.35
CA LEU A 6 -6.52 11.11 28.64
C LEU A 6 -7.73 10.53 29.37
N THR A 7 -8.85 11.24 29.35
CA THR A 7 -10.13 10.66 29.74
C THR A 7 -11.20 11.11 28.77
N ASP A 8 -11.93 10.11 28.27
CA ASP A 8 -13.16 10.15 27.50
C ASP A 8 -13.05 10.13 25.97
N VAL A 9 -12.32 9.13 25.44
CA VAL A 9 -12.84 8.51 24.20
C VAL A 9 -14.00 7.59 24.64
N PRO A 10 -15.23 7.79 24.15
CA PRO A 10 -16.33 6.94 24.57
C PRO A 10 -16.01 5.49 24.21
N GLN A 11 -15.99 4.60 25.20
CA GLN A 11 -15.92 3.15 24.98
C GLN A 11 -17.23 2.74 24.30
N VAL A 12 -17.25 2.87 22.95
CA VAL A 12 -18.34 2.34 22.14
C VAL A 12 -18.18 0.82 22.16
N SER A 13 -18.98 0.16 22.95
CA SER A 13 -19.08 -1.28 22.97
C SER A 13 -19.53 -1.77 21.59
N LEU A 14 -18.64 -2.33 20.81
CA LEU A 14 -18.94 -3.03 19.54
C LEU A 14 -19.91 -4.23 19.74
N ALA A 15 -20.25 -4.58 20.99
CA ALA A 15 -21.08 -5.73 21.34
C ALA A 15 -22.60 -5.43 21.42
N ALA A 16 -23.06 -4.18 21.31
CA ALA A 16 -24.44 -3.83 21.67
C ALA A 16 -25.35 -3.37 20.52
N THR A 17 -24.85 -3.18 19.30
CA THR A 17 -25.71 -2.83 18.16
C THR A 17 -25.97 -4.08 17.31
N LYS A 18 -27.25 -4.48 17.17
CA LYS A 18 -27.66 -5.43 16.14
C LYS A 18 -27.15 -4.89 14.80
N PRO A 19 -26.32 -5.65 14.05
CA PRO A 19 -25.89 -5.20 12.72
C PRO A 19 -27.15 -4.97 11.88
N ALA A 20 -27.28 -3.79 11.28
CA ALA A 20 -28.27 -3.56 10.25
C ALA A 20 -27.94 -4.52 9.10
N ALA A 21 -28.81 -5.52 8.88
CA ALA A 21 -28.59 -6.54 7.85
C ALA A 21 -28.68 -5.86 6.49
N SER A 22 -27.63 -5.98 5.68
CA SER A 22 -27.75 -5.78 4.24
C SER A 22 -28.72 -6.83 3.69
N PRO A 23 -29.58 -6.49 2.72
CA PRO A 23 -30.59 -7.44 2.24
C PRO A 23 -29.90 -8.70 1.71
N GLY A 24 -29.97 -9.80 2.43
CA GLY A 24 -29.61 -11.13 1.98
C GLY A 24 -28.31 -11.76 2.51
N LEU A 25 -27.43 -11.05 3.22
CA LEU A 25 -26.20 -11.63 3.83
C LEU A 25 -26.35 -11.73 5.37
N ASP A 26 -26.07 -12.91 5.93
CA ASP A 26 -25.92 -13.10 7.37
C ASP A 26 -24.51 -12.72 7.82
N LEU A 27 -24.32 -11.42 8.10
CA LEU A 27 -23.00 -10.87 8.48
C LEU A 27 -22.45 -11.49 9.76
N ARG A 28 -23.32 -11.90 10.71
CA ARG A 28 -22.87 -12.56 11.94
C ARG A 28 -22.20 -13.88 11.61
N ARG A 29 -22.89 -14.73 10.85
CA ARG A 29 -22.37 -16.01 10.39
C ARG A 29 -21.08 -15.82 9.58
N ILE A 30 -21.08 -14.89 8.60
CA ILE A 30 -19.89 -14.59 7.78
C ILE A 30 -18.71 -14.23 8.68
N ARG A 31 -18.85 -13.35 9.64
CA ARG A 31 -17.75 -12.94 10.53
C ARG A 31 -17.22 -14.09 11.39
N GLU A 32 -18.09 -15.01 11.83
CA GLU A 32 -17.69 -16.20 12.58
C GLU A 32 -16.79 -17.13 11.75
N GLU A 33 -16.90 -17.10 10.43
CA GLU A 33 -16.07 -17.87 9.49
C GLU A 33 -14.65 -17.28 9.29
N PHE A 34 -14.36 -16.07 9.80
CA PHE A 34 -13.06 -15.43 9.74
C PHE A 34 -12.39 -15.33 11.13
N PRO A 35 -11.63 -16.36 11.55
CA PRO A 35 -11.13 -16.44 12.94
C PRO A 35 -10.20 -15.29 13.33
N ILE A 36 -9.48 -14.71 12.39
CA ILE A 36 -8.56 -13.59 12.63
C ILE A 36 -9.28 -12.33 13.15
N LEU A 37 -10.56 -12.13 12.80
CA LEU A 37 -11.33 -10.97 13.23
C LEU A 37 -11.70 -10.98 14.74
N ARG A 38 -11.43 -12.10 15.43
CA ARG A 38 -11.62 -12.23 16.88
C ARG A 38 -10.45 -11.71 17.69
N GLN A 39 -9.36 -11.33 17.03
CA GLN A 39 -8.15 -10.84 17.70
C GLN A 39 -8.34 -9.43 18.27
N LYS A 40 -7.51 -9.11 19.25
CA LYS A 40 -7.33 -7.75 19.76
C LYS A 40 -5.98 -7.22 19.31
N VAL A 41 -5.96 -5.95 18.91
CA VAL A 41 -4.75 -5.20 18.56
C VAL A 41 -4.66 -4.05 19.55
N HIS A 42 -3.53 -3.88 20.23
CA HIS A 42 -3.36 -2.91 21.33
C HIS A 42 -4.46 -3.03 22.43
N GLY A 43 -4.89 -4.27 22.72
CA GLY A 43 -5.96 -4.54 23.68
C GLY A 43 -7.39 -4.23 23.21
N LYS A 44 -7.56 -3.68 22.03
CA LYS A 44 -8.85 -3.27 21.41
C LYS A 44 -9.30 -4.28 20.34
N PRO A 45 -10.61 -4.42 20.07
CA PRO A 45 -11.11 -5.28 18.99
C PRO A 45 -10.54 -4.83 17.64
N LEU A 46 -10.15 -5.80 16.80
CA LEU A 46 -9.65 -5.51 15.46
C LEU A 46 -10.78 -5.04 14.53
N VAL A 47 -10.62 -3.87 13.92
CA VAL A 47 -11.38 -3.36 12.78
C VAL A 47 -10.44 -3.36 11.56
N TYR A 48 -10.60 -4.35 10.68
CA TYR A 48 -9.70 -4.56 9.55
C TYR A 48 -10.24 -3.90 8.28
N LEU A 49 -9.63 -2.79 7.87
CA LEU A 49 -9.99 -1.97 6.71
C LEU A 49 -8.84 -1.83 5.69
N ASP A 50 -7.93 -2.82 5.62
CA ASP A 50 -6.86 -2.86 4.59
C ASP A 50 -7.07 -4.00 3.57
N ASN A 51 -8.32 -4.24 3.18
CA ASN A 51 -8.72 -5.35 2.31
C ASN A 51 -8.18 -5.24 0.88
N ALA A 52 -8.02 -4.04 0.35
CA ALA A 52 -7.42 -3.82 -0.98
C ALA A 52 -5.92 -4.18 -1.04
N ALA A 53 -5.26 -4.34 0.12
CA ALA A 53 -3.91 -4.90 0.18
C ALA A 53 -3.95 -6.44 0.22
N THR A 54 -4.76 -7.02 1.11
CA THR A 54 -5.04 -8.46 1.20
C THR A 54 -6.32 -8.68 2.00
N THR A 55 -7.18 -9.59 1.57
CA THR A 55 -8.37 -9.98 2.35
C THR A 55 -8.01 -11.01 3.41
N GLN A 56 -8.83 -11.16 4.45
CA GLN A 56 -8.71 -12.25 5.43
C GLN A 56 -9.21 -13.57 4.85
N LYS A 57 -8.88 -14.69 5.51
CA LYS A 57 -9.16 -16.04 5.00
C LYS A 57 -10.28 -16.70 5.80
N PRO A 58 -11.35 -17.18 5.13
CA PRO A 58 -12.40 -17.93 5.80
C PRO A 58 -11.93 -19.32 6.18
N LEU A 59 -12.60 -19.92 7.17
CA LEU A 59 -12.29 -21.26 7.67
C LEU A 59 -12.23 -22.31 6.55
N VAL A 60 -13.11 -22.25 5.56
CA VAL A 60 -13.12 -23.20 4.44
C VAL A 60 -11.81 -23.21 3.67
N VAL A 61 -11.15 -22.06 3.51
CA VAL A 61 -9.85 -21.96 2.85
C VAL A 61 -8.73 -22.52 3.74
N LEU A 62 -8.76 -22.19 5.04
CA LEU A 62 -7.78 -22.69 6.01
C LEU A 62 -7.86 -24.22 6.11
N GLU A 63 -9.07 -24.79 6.15
CA GLU A 63 -9.31 -26.23 6.20
C GLU A 63 -8.92 -26.93 4.88
N ALA A 64 -9.17 -26.32 3.71
CA ALA A 64 -8.72 -26.87 2.43
C ALA A 64 -7.20 -27.01 2.36
N LEU A 65 -6.46 -25.98 2.82
CA LEU A 65 -4.99 -26.02 2.90
C LEU A 65 -4.51 -27.07 3.91
N ARG A 66 -5.12 -27.13 5.10
CA ARG A 66 -4.79 -28.13 6.12
C ARG A 66 -5.03 -29.55 5.59
N HIS A 67 -6.19 -29.80 5.00
CA HIS A 67 -6.55 -31.11 4.44
C HIS A 67 -5.56 -31.56 3.37
N TYR A 68 -5.24 -30.68 2.41
CA TYR A 68 -4.28 -31.02 1.36
C TYR A 68 -2.95 -31.49 1.96
N TYR A 69 -2.34 -30.71 2.84
CA TYR A 69 -1.01 -31.05 3.39
C TYR A 69 -1.04 -32.24 4.35
N SER A 70 -2.12 -32.49 5.08
CA SER A 70 -2.20 -33.60 6.04
C SER A 70 -2.65 -34.92 5.42
N GLU A 71 -3.38 -34.90 4.26
CA GLU A 71 -4.08 -36.09 3.78
C GLU A 71 -3.89 -36.37 2.28
N SER A 72 -3.49 -35.39 1.46
CA SER A 72 -3.45 -35.51 0.00
C SER A 72 -2.16 -34.99 -0.64
N ASN A 73 -1.15 -34.61 0.14
CA ASN A 73 0.08 -34.00 -0.37
C ASN A 73 0.86 -34.98 -1.25
N ALA A 74 0.91 -34.73 -2.55
CA ALA A 74 1.72 -35.43 -3.53
C ALA A 74 2.00 -34.53 -4.74
N ASN A 75 3.04 -34.85 -5.53
CA ASN A 75 3.23 -34.23 -6.83
C ASN A 75 2.14 -34.71 -7.80
N ILE A 76 1.84 -33.90 -8.80
CA ILE A 76 0.72 -34.08 -9.74
C ILE A 76 1.18 -34.58 -11.11
N HIS A 77 0.24 -35.10 -11.90
CA HIS A 77 0.30 -35.54 -13.30
C HIS A 77 1.14 -36.78 -13.63
N ARG A 78 2.30 -37.00 -12.99
CA ARG A 78 3.29 -38.00 -13.47
C ARG A 78 3.41 -39.26 -12.62
N ALA A 79 2.92 -39.28 -11.40
CA ALA A 79 3.02 -40.43 -10.54
C ALA A 79 1.79 -41.35 -10.60
N VAL A 80 2.00 -42.65 -10.47
CA VAL A 80 0.95 -43.68 -10.63
C VAL A 80 0.37 -44.18 -9.30
N HIS A 81 0.58 -43.44 -8.21
CA HIS A 81 0.05 -43.80 -6.90
C HIS A 81 -1.16 -42.94 -6.53
N GLN A 82 -2.02 -43.49 -5.67
CA GLN A 82 -3.32 -42.91 -5.30
C GLN A 82 -3.24 -41.48 -4.78
N LEU A 83 -2.20 -41.11 -4.02
CA LEU A 83 -2.06 -39.73 -3.53
C LEU A 83 -1.85 -38.74 -4.68
N SER A 84 -1.03 -39.13 -5.70
CA SER A 84 -0.82 -38.29 -6.88
C SER A 84 -2.09 -38.13 -7.73
N GLU A 85 -2.87 -39.21 -7.90
CA GLU A 85 -4.17 -39.14 -8.59
C GLU A 85 -5.12 -38.20 -7.88
N ARG A 86 -5.16 -38.25 -6.54
CA ARG A 86 -5.98 -37.40 -5.71
C ARG A 86 -5.57 -35.93 -5.84
N ALA A 87 -4.27 -35.66 -5.68
CA ALA A 87 -3.72 -34.30 -5.81
C ALA A 87 -3.93 -33.73 -7.21
N THR A 88 -3.76 -34.55 -8.28
CA THR A 88 -4.01 -34.14 -9.67
C THR A 88 -5.48 -33.79 -9.89
N ARG A 89 -6.39 -34.66 -9.46
CA ARG A 89 -7.83 -34.40 -9.56
C ARG A 89 -8.23 -33.08 -8.87
N ASP A 90 -7.74 -32.89 -7.65
CA ASP A 90 -8.09 -31.71 -6.84
C ASP A 90 -7.49 -30.43 -7.44
N TYR A 91 -6.30 -30.49 -8.03
CA TYR A 91 -5.67 -29.39 -8.76
C TYR A 91 -6.43 -29.02 -10.04
N GLU A 92 -6.81 -29.99 -10.85
CA GLU A 92 -7.58 -29.74 -12.08
C GLU A 92 -9.02 -29.33 -11.78
N ALA A 93 -9.63 -29.84 -10.71
CA ALA A 93 -10.92 -29.35 -10.22
C ALA A 93 -10.84 -27.88 -9.80
N ALA A 94 -9.72 -27.46 -9.19
CA ALA A 94 -9.49 -26.05 -8.86
C ALA A 94 -9.45 -25.17 -10.12
N ARG A 95 -8.81 -25.64 -11.21
CA ARG A 95 -8.83 -24.94 -12.50
C ARG A 95 -10.25 -24.81 -13.05
N GLY A 96 -11.04 -25.88 -12.97
CA GLY A 96 -12.47 -25.86 -13.36
C GLY A 96 -13.29 -24.86 -12.52
N THR A 97 -13.01 -24.72 -11.23
CA THR A 97 -13.66 -23.71 -10.38
C THR A 97 -13.33 -22.30 -10.83
N VAL A 98 -12.06 -22.02 -11.17
CA VAL A 98 -11.65 -20.71 -11.70
C VAL A 98 -12.31 -20.43 -13.04
N GLN A 99 -12.36 -21.43 -13.94
CA GLN A 99 -13.05 -21.33 -15.23
C GLN A 99 -14.50 -20.90 -15.05
N GLN A 100 -15.22 -21.57 -14.16
CA GLN A 100 -16.63 -21.26 -13.87
C GLN A 100 -16.79 -19.87 -13.23
N PHE A 101 -15.89 -19.50 -12.32
CA PHE A 101 -15.93 -18.21 -11.65
C PHE A 101 -15.77 -17.04 -12.63
N LEU A 102 -14.93 -17.18 -13.64
CA LEU A 102 -14.69 -16.17 -14.67
C LEU A 102 -15.64 -16.27 -15.88
N GLY A 103 -16.45 -17.33 -15.98
CA GLY A 103 -17.24 -17.59 -17.18
C GLY A 103 -16.39 -17.95 -18.42
N ALA A 104 -15.17 -18.48 -18.25
CA ALA A 104 -14.31 -18.87 -19.36
C ALA A 104 -14.89 -20.08 -20.11
N ARG A 105 -14.64 -20.17 -21.43
CA ARG A 105 -15.21 -21.24 -22.27
C ARG A 105 -14.67 -22.62 -21.90
N GLN A 106 -13.37 -22.69 -21.62
CA GLN A 106 -12.67 -23.95 -21.32
C GLN A 106 -11.60 -23.77 -20.27
N ALA A 107 -11.25 -24.86 -19.56
CA ALA A 107 -10.26 -24.83 -18.49
C ALA A 107 -8.85 -24.48 -18.96
N GLU A 108 -8.54 -24.78 -20.23
CA GLU A 108 -7.26 -24.49 -20.88
C GLU A 108 -6.99 -22.98 -21.04
N GLU A 109 -8.00 -22.13 -20.89
CA GLU A 109 -7.88 -20.68 -20.86
C GLU A 109 -7.39 -20.14 -19.50
N ILE A 110 -7.27 -21.01 -18.49
CA ILE A 110 -6.85 -20.67 -17.14
C ILE A 110 -5.41 -21.12 -16.89
N VAL A 111 -4.54 -20.16 -16.62
CA VAL A 111 -3.13 -20.38 -16.25
C VAL A 111 -2.93 -19.97 -14.80
N PHE A 112 -2.44 -20.88 -13.97
CA PHE A 112 -2.05 -20.54 -12.60
C PHE A 112 -0.71 -19.82 -12.58
N VAL A 113 -0.68 -18.71 -11.86
CA VAL A 113 0.48 -17.84 -11.65
C VAL A 113 0.61 -17.52 -10.18
N ARG A 114 1.71 -16.88 -9.74
CA ARG A 114 1.87 -16.46 -8.32
C ARG A 114 0.98 -15.29 -7.92
N GLY A 115 0.41 -14.58 -8.88
CA GLY A 115 -0.45 -13.41 -8.69
C GLY A 115 -0.53 -12.56 -9.96
N ALA A 116 -1.34 -11.49 -9.94
CA ALA A 116 -1.54 -10.60 -11.08
C ALA A 116 -0.21 -10.06 -11.65
N THR A 117 0.74 -9.70 -10.79
CA THR A 117 2.08 -9.24 -11.22
C THR A 117 2.78 -10.26 -12.12
N GLU A 118 2.75 -11.55 -11.78
CA GLU A 118 3.35 -12.58 -12.62
C GLU A 118 2.56 -12.79 -13.92
N GLY A 119 1.23 -12.75 -13.87
CA GLY A 119 0.39 -12.85 -15.06
C GLY A 119 0.68 -11.73 -16.07
N ILE A 120 0.81 -10.49 -15.62
CA ILE A 120 1.18 -9.35 -16.47
C ILE A 120 2.59 -9.54 -17.07
N ASN A 121 3.57 -9.95 -16.25
CA ASN A 121 4.91 -10.24 -16.73
C ASN A 121 4.92 -11.38 -17.77
N LEU A 122 4.10 -12.43 -17.57
CA LEU A 122 3.97 -13.53 -18.53
C LEU A 122 3.50 -12.99 -19.88
N VAL A 123 2.46 -12.17 -19.93
CA VAL A 123 1.98 -11.55 -21.17
C VAL A 123 3.06 -10.65 -21.78
N ALA A 124 3.73 -9.82 -20.98
CA ALA A 124 4.79 -8.93 -21.46
C ALA A 124 5.95 -9.72 -22.10
N PHE A 125 6.44 -10.74 -21.41
CA PHE A 125 7.64 -11.48 -21.85
C PHE A 125 7.36 -12.61 -22.85
N SER A 126 6.14 -13.09 -22.93
CA SER A 126 5.73 -14.08 -23.92
C SER A 126 5.18 -13.39 -25.17
N TRP A 127 3.96 -12.84 -25.06
CA TRP A 127 3.29 -12.18 -26.19
C TRP A 127 4.03 -10.90 -26.62
N GLY A 128 4.36 -10.02 -25.69
CA GLY A 128 4.94 -8.71 -25.98
C GLY A 128 6.26 -8.82 -26.75
N ARG A 129 7.19 -9.66 -26.31
CA ARG A 129 8.47 -9.87 -27.02
C ARG A 129 8.31 -10.48 -28.39
N LYS A 130 7.29 -11.31 -28.60
CA LYS A 130 7.04 -11.92 -29.91
C LYS A 130 6.46 -10.93 -30.90
N TYR A 131 5.54 -10.06 -30.46
CA TYR A 131 4.72 -9.27 -31.37
C TYR A 131 5.08 -7.79 -31.46
N LEU A 132 5.60 -7.18 -30.38
CA LEU A 132 5.90 -5.76 -30.39
C LEU A 132 7.20 -5.44 -31.13
N ARG A 133 7.18 -4.33 -31.85
CA ARG A 133 8.30 -3.78 -32.62
C ARG A 133 8.52 -2.32 -32.26
N ALA A 134 9.66 -1.76 -32.67
CA ALA A 134 9.96 -0.34 -32.48
C ALA A 134 8.86 0.54 -33.09
N GLY A 135 8.37 1.48 -32.31
CA GLY A 135 7.30 2.39 -32.67
C GLY A 135 5.86 1.86 -32.47
N ASP A 136 5.67 0.57 -32.12
CA ASP A 136 4.37 0.09 -31.62
C ASP A 136 4.05 0.76 -30.27
N GLU A 137 2.77 0.88 -29.95
CA GLU A 137 2.33 1.59 -28.73
C GLU A 137 1.57 0.66 -27.77
N ILE A 138 1.88 0.83 -26.47
CA ILE A 138 1.16 0.22 -25.36
C ILE A 138 0.45 1.34 -24.60
N LEU A 139 -0.85 1.21 -24.35
CA LEU A 139 -1.63 2.16 -23.56
C LEU A 139 -1.89 1.61 -22.16
N VAL A 140 -1.66 2.45 -21.15
CA VAL A 140 -2.01 2.21 -19.73
C VAL A 140 -2.69 3.46 -19.17
N SER A 141 -3.38 3.38 -18.02
CA SER A 141 -3.95 4.58 -17.39
C SER A 141 -3.02 5.24 -16.38
N GLU A 142 -3.30 6.51 -16.01
CA GLU A 142 -2.60 7.20 -14.91
C GLU A 142 -2.87 6.57 -13.53
N MET A 143 -3.89 5.71 -13.38
CA MET A 143 -4.25 5.10 -12.11
C MET A 143 -3.77 3.65 -11.93
N GLU A 144 -2.89 3.16 -12.81
CA GLU A 144 -2.41 1.78 -12.74
C GLU A 144 -1.58 1.48 -11.50
N HIS A 145 -1.72 0.26 -11.00
CA HIS A 145 -0.78 -0.30 -10.02
C HIS A 145 0.60 -0.49 -10.68
N HIS A 146 1.69 -0.37 -9.91
CA HIS A 146 3.06 -0.55 -10.42
C HIS A 146 3.25 -1.86 -11.20
N ALA A 147 2.54 -2.93 -10.83
CA ALA A 147 2.57 -4.20 -11.54
C ALA A 147 2.07 -4.12 -12.99
N ASN A 148 1.23 -3.12 -13.29
CA ASN A 148 0.69 -2.87 -14.63
C ASN A 148 1.34 -1.66 -15.33
N ILE A 149 2.50 -1.23 -14.85
CA ILE A 149 3.34 -0.17 -15.46
C ILE A 149 4.72 -0.72 -15.76
N VAL A 150 5.42 -1.20 -14.73
CA VAL A 150 6.85 -1.54 -14.80
C VAL A 150 7.17 -2.65 -15.83
N PRO A 151 6.40 -3.73 -15.96
CA PRO A 151 6.66 -4.74 -16.99
C PRO A 151 6.60 -4.17 -18.42
N TRP A 152 5.69 -3.22 -18.66
CA TRP A 152 5.55 -2.55 -19.94
C TRP A 152 6.69 -1.60 -20.24
N GLN A 153 7.20 -0.86 -19.23
CA GLN A 153 8.39 -0.03 -19.37
C GLN A 153 9.61 -0.88 -19.78
N LEU A 154 9.86 -1.98 -19.06
CA LEU A 154 10.94 -2.92 -19.40
C LEU A 154 10.79 -3.52 -20.80
N LEU A 155 9.56 -3.82 -21.21
CA LEU A 155 9.29 -4.34 -22.55
C LEU A 155 9.55 -3.27 -23.62
N CYS A 156 9.14 -2.02 -23.39
CA CYS A 156 9.40 -0.90 -24.30
C CYS A 156 10.91 -0.66 -24.47
N GLU A 157 11.69 -0.70 -23.39
CA GLU A 157 13.16 -0.61 -23.45
C GLU A 157 13.78 -1.71 -24.34
N GLN A 158 13.24 -2.93 -24.29
CA GLN A 158 13.76 -4.07 -25.05
C GLN A 158 13.35 -4.07 -26.53
N THR A 159 12.15 -3.58 -26.83
CA THR A 159 11.55 -3.70 -28.17
C THR A 159 11.58 -2.40 -28.98
N GLY A 160 11.79 -1.25 -28.31
CA GLY A 160 11.63 0.07 -28.90
C GLY A 160 10.15 0.49 -29.06
N ALA A 161 9.21 -0.24 -28.45
CA ALA A 161 7.83 0.21 -28.33
C ALA A 161 7.69 1.42 -27.41
N VAL A 162 6.57 2.11 -27.45
CA VAL A 162 6.30 3.34 -26.73
C VAL A 162 5.16 3.16 -25.75
N LEU A 163 5.37 3.48 -24.48
CA LEU A 163 4.30 3.51 -23.48
C LEU A 163 3.55 4.86 -23.59
N ARG A 164 2.22 4.79 -23.70
CA ARG A 164 1.31 5.92 -23.69
C ARG A 164 0.40 5.85 -22.48
N VAL A 165 0.04 6.99 -21.93
CA VAL A 165 -0.76 7.07 -20.71
C VAL A 165 -2.09 7.75 -20.99
N ILE A 166 -3.18 7.09 -20.61
CA ILE A 166 -4.55 7.59 -20.69
C ILE A 166 -4.77 8.46 -19.45
N PRO A 167 -5.07 9.76 -19.61
CA PRO A 167 -5.21 10.66 -18.47
C PRO A 167 -6.54 10.45 -17.73
N ILE A 168 -6.57 10.97 -16.48
CA ILE A 168 -7.76 11.03 -15.64
C ILE A 168 -8.17 12.47 -15.37
N ASN A 169 -9.46 12.67 -15.02
CA ASN A 169 -9.98 13.93 -14.51
C ASN A 169 -9.68 14.09 -13.00
N GLU A 170 -10.10 15.24 -12.42
CA GLU A 170 -9.90 15.54 -10.99
C GLU A 170 -10.72 14.62 -10.05
N ASP A 171 -11.78 14.02 -10.54
CA ASP A 171 -12.58 13.03 -9.80
C ASP A 171 -11.98 11.62 -9.84
N GLY A 172 -10.91 11.41 -10.62
CA GLY A 172 -10.23 10.13 -10.76
C GLY A 172 -10.93 9.19 -11.74
N GLU A 173 -11.63 9.72 -12.75
CA GLU A 173 -12.24 8.96 -13.84
C GLU A 173 -11.40 9.09 -15.11
N LEU A 174 -11.35 8.04 -15.94
CA LEU A 174 -10.64 8.03 -17.21
C LEU A 174 -11.28 9.03 -18.21
N LEU A 175 -10.45 9.80 -18.89
CA LEU A 175 -10.87 10.66 -19.98
C LEU A 175 -11.00 9.84 -21.27
N LEU A 176 -12.20 9.30 -21.54
CA LEU A 176 -12.44 8.43 -22.68
C LEU A 176 -12.24 9.12 -24.04
N ASP A 177 -12.49 10.42 -24.13
CA ASP A 177 -12.23 11.20 -25.35
C ASP A 177 -10.70 11.26 -25.64
N GLU A 178 -9.87 11.37 -24.60
CA GLU A 178 -8.42 11.32 -24.74
C GLU A 178 -7.95 9.90 -25.08
N TYR A 179 -8.59 8.87 -24.48
CA TYR A 179 -8.32 7.49 -24.84
C TYR A 179 -8.59 7.25 -26.34
N GLU A 180 -9.72 7.72 -26.86
CA GLU A 180 -10.06 7.61 -28.28
C GLU A 180 -9.01 8.29 -29.18
N ARG A 181 -8.51 9.48 -28.79
CA ARG A 181 -7.44 10.17 -29.53
C ARG A 181 -6.09 9.46 -29.49
N LEU A 182 -5.80 8.75 -28.40
CA LEU A 182 -4.55 7.98 -28.25
C LEU A 182 -4.57 6.71 -29.09
N LEU A 183 -5.75 6.10 -29.31
CA LEU A 183 -5.89 4.91 -30.13
C LEU A 183 -5.54 5.21 -31.59
N ASN A 184 -4.63 4.41 -32.14
CA ASN A 184 -4.18 4.53 -33.53
C ASN A 184 -3.65 3.19 -34.06
N PRO A 185 -3.35 3.04 -35.37
CA PRO A 185 -2.88 1.77 -35.93
C PRO A 185 -1.59 1.19 -35.37
N ARG A 186 -0.82 1.97 -34.59
CA ARG A 186 0.37 1.47 -33.87
C ARG A 186 0.02 0.93 -32.49
N THR A 187 -1.16 1.22 -31.97
CA THR A 187 -1.61 0.67 -30.69
C THR A 187 -1.77 -0.84 -30.82
N ARG A 188 -0.96 -1.61 -30.08
CA ARG A 188 -0.97 -3.07 -30.09
C ARG A 188 -1.58 -3.65 -28.83
N LEU A 189 -1.47 -2.93 -27.72
CA LEU A 189 -1.93 -3.40 -26.42
C LEU A 189 -2.52 -2.23 -25.62
N VAL A 190 -3.65 -2.50 -24.99
CA VAL A 190 -4.19 -1.69 -23.89
C VAL A 190 -4.15 -2.54 -22.62
N SER A 191 -3.47 -2.08 -21.59
CA SER A 191 -3.42 -2.77 -20.29
C SER A 191 -4.03 -1.87 -19.22
N ILE A 192 -5.20 -2.27 -18.69
CA ILE A 192 -6.07 -1.39 -17.93
C ILE A 192 -6.56 -2.02 -16.63
N VAL A 193 -6.51 -1.28 -15.53
CA VAL A 193 -7.13 -1.68 -14.27
C VAL A 193 -8.65 -1.56 -14.35
N HIS A 194 -9.37 -2.60 -13.95
CA HIS A 194 -10.83 -2.58 -13.91
C HIS A 194 -11.36 -1.78 -12.71
N LEU A 195 -10.81 -2.05 -11.52
CA LEU A 195 -11.14 -1.37 -10.27
C LEU A 195 -9.86 -0.85 -9.61
N SER A 196 -9.74 0.48 -9.50
CA SER A 196 -8.56 1.13 -8.92
C SER A 196 -8.37 0.76 -7.45
N ASN A 197 -7.20 0.21 -7.11
CA ASN A 197 -6.84 -0.09 -5.72
C ASN A 197 -6.57 1.16 -4.87
N SER A 198 -6.37 2.31 -5.49
CA SER A 198 -6.12 3.59 -4.80
C SER A 198 -7.37 4.44 -4.70
N LEU A 199 -8.07 4.66 -5.80
CA LEU A 199 -9.22 5.56 -5.85
C LEU A 199 -10.56 4.86 -5.63
N GLY A 200 -10.62 3.53 -5.87
CA GLY A 200 -11.88 2.78 -5.90
C GLY A 200 -12.69 2.98 -7.17
N THR A 201 -12.20 3.75 -8.13
CA THR A 201 -12.88 3.98 -9.43
C THR A 201 -13.07 2.68 -10.18
N ILE A 202 -14.29 2.42 -10.66
CA ILE A 202 -14.61 1.33 -11.58
C ILE A 202 -14.52 1.89 -13.00
N ASN A 203 -13.57 1.40 -13.77
CA ASN A 203 -13.38 1.80 -15.16
C ASN A 203 -14.33 1.07 -16.11
N PRO A 204 -14.84 1.72 -17.17
CA PRO A 204 -15.76 1.12 -18.13
C PRO A 204 -15.00 0.22 -19.13
N VAL A 205 -14.49 -0.91 -18.63
CA VAL A 205 -13.57 -1.77 -19.39
C VAL A 205 -14.21 -2.38 -20.63
N GLU A 206 -15.52 -2.66 -20.63
CA GLU A 206 -16.25 -3.15 -21.80
C GLU A 206 -16.11 -2.15 -22.97
N ARG A 207 -16.32 -0.86 -22.69
CA ARG A 207 -16.21 0.19 -23.70
C ARG A 207 -14.76 0.36 -24.18
N ILE A 208 -13.80 0.26 -23.25
CA ILE A 208 -12.37 0.37 -23.54
C ILE A 208 -11.94 -0.80 -24.46
N ILE A 209 -12.40 -2.03 -24.19
CA ILE A 209 -12.11 -3.21 -24.97
C ILE A 209 -12.69 -3.08 -26.38
N GLU A 210 -13.96 -2.69 -26.50
CA GLU A 210 -14.62 -2.47 -27.79
C GLU A 210 -13.83 -1.49 -28.68
N MET A 211 -13.43 -0.34 -28.10
CA MET A 211 -12.66 0.67 -28.84
C MET A 211 -11.27 0.19 -29.23
N ALA A 212 -10.57 -0.55 -28.35
CA ALA A 212 -9.26 -1.12 -28.63
C ALA A 212 -9.32 -2.16 -29.76
N HIS A 213 -10.29 -3.07 -29.69
CA HIS A 213 -10.49 -4.12 -30.70
C HIS A 213 -10.86 -3.52 -32.08
N ALA A 214 -11.61 -2.44 -32.11
CA ALA A 214 -11.92 -1.71 -33.36
C ALA A 214 -10.65 -1.18 -34.05
N GLN A 215 -9.55 -0.97 -33.33
CA GLN A 215 -8.24 -0.57 -33.87
C GLN A 215 -7.27 -1.76 -34.00
N GLY A 216 -7.72 -2.99 -33.71
CA GLY A 216 -6.90 -4.20 -33.78
C GLY A 216 -5.91 -4.36 -32.62
N ALA A 217 -6.05 -3.60 -31.54
CA ALA A 217 -5.25 -3.72 -30.32
C ALA A 217 -5.81 -4.81 -29.41
N ARG A 218 -4.93 -5.56 -28.73
CA ARG A 218 -5.29 -6.52 -27.70
C ARG A 218 -5.50 -5.82 -26.35
N VAL A 219 -6.29 -6.45 -25.46
CA VAL A 219 -6.58 -5.87 -24.13
C VAL A 219 -6.29 -6.85 -23.02
N LEU A 220 -5.48 -6.39 -22.03
CA LEU A 220 -5.28 -7.02 -20.74
C LEU A 220 -6.03 -6.24 -19.67
N VAL A 221 -6.89 -6.93 -18.92
CA VAL A 221 -7.63 -6.36 -17.79
C VAL A 221 -6.96 -6.77 -16.48
N ASP A 222 -6.49 -5.79 -15.68
CA ASP A 222 -6.10 -6.03 -14.30
C ASP A 222 -7.35 -6.04 -13.41
N ALA A 223 -7.78 -7.25 -13.06
CA ALA A 223 -8.93 -7.50 -12.18
C ALA A 223 -8.49 -7.81 -10.73
N ALA A 224 -7.27 -7.43 -10.32
CA ALA A 224 -6.74 -7.74 -8.99
C ALA A 224 -7.63 -7.22 -7.85
N GLN A 225 -8.38 -6.15 -8.06
CA GLN A 225 -9.40 -5.68 -7.12
C GLN A 225 -10.79 -6.17 -7.49
N SER A 226 -11.20 -6.03 -8.74
CA SER A 226 -12.58 -6.32 -9.15
C SER A 226 -13.01 -7.76 -8.94
N ALA A 227 -12.08 -8.73 -9.01
CA ALA A 227 -12.40 -10.15 -8.88
C ALA A 227 -13.08 -10.54 -7.54
N SER A 228 -12.87 -9.78 -6.46
CA SER A 228 -13.54 -10.03 -5.17
C SER A 228 -14.79 -9.19 -4.95
N HIS A 229 -14.99 -8.15 -5.75
CA HIS A 229 -15.99 -7.11 -5.49
C HIS A 229 -17.10 -7.03 -6.54
N LEU A 230 -16.83 -7.52 -7.77
CA LEU A 230 -17.75 -7.41 -8.90
C LEU A 230 -17.93 -8.77 -9.58
N PRO A 231 -19.14 -9.08 -10.08
CA PRO A 231 -19.30 -10.20 -11.01
C PRO A 231 -18.43 -10.00 -12.26
N LEU A 232 -17.71 -11.04 -12.66
CA LEU A 232 -16.88 -11.03 -13.87
C LEU A 232 -17.33 -12.13 -14.81
N ASP A 233 -17.47 -11.79 -16.09
CA ASP A 233 -17.69 -12.73 -17.19
C ASP A 233 -16.76 -12.36 -18.35
N VAL A 234 -15.71 -13.15 -18.54
CA VAL A 234 -14.68 -12.86 -19.56
C VAL A 234 -15.19 -13.00 -20.99
N GLN A 235 -16.29 -13.73 -21.21
CA GLN A 235 -16.93 -13.83 -22.51
C GLN A 235 -17.74 -12.57 -22.83
N GLN A 236 -18.40 -11.98 -21.84
CA GLN A 236 -19.09 -10.69 -22.00
C GLN A 236 -18.10 -9.54 -22.14
N LEU A 237 -17.05 -9.53 -21.33
CA LEU A 237 -15.98 -8.53 -21.41
C LEU A 237 -15.23 -8.59 -22.74
N ASP A 238 -15.10 -9.78 -23.33
CA ASP A 238 -14.34 -10.04 -24.55
C ASP A 238 -12.85 -9.61 -24.47
N CYS A 239 -12.27 -9.53 -23.27
CA CYS A 239 -10.85 -9.21 -23.09
C CYS A 239 -9.95 -10.35 -23.59
N ASP A 240 -8.75 -10.02 -24.06
CA ASP A 240 -7.76 -11.00 -24.52
C ASP A 240 -7.09 -11.70 -23.35
N TRP A 241 -6.84 -10.98 -22.27
CA TRP A 241 -6.33 -11.48 -20.99
C TRP A 241 -7.02 -10.80 -19.82
N LEU A 242 -7.09 -11.53 -18.70
CA LEU A 242 -7.50 -10.99 -17.40
C LEU A 242 -6.62 -11.59 -16.32
N VAL A 243 -6.20 -10.77 -15.34
CA VAL A 243 -5.37 -11.22 -14.22
C VAL A 243 -5.97 -10.87 -12.88
N PHE A 244 -5.80 -11.77 -11.88
CA PHE A 244 -6.05 -11.44 -10.48
C PHE A 244 -5.15 -12.25 -9.52
N SER A 245 -5.13 -11.83 -8.25
CA SER A 245 -4.33 -12.46 -7.19
C SER A 245 -5.21 -13.13 -6.15
N GLY A 246 -4.90 -14.37 -5.80
CA GLY A 246 -5.67 -15.18 -4.84
C GLY A 246 -5.81 -14.54 -3.47
N HIS A 247 -4.75 -13.89 -2.96
CA HIS A 247 -4.77 -13.27 -1.63
C HIS A 247 -5.73 -12.07 -1.50
N LYS A 248 -6.28 -11.56 -2.59
CA LYS A 248 -7.27 -10.47 -2.60
C LYS A 248 -8.71 -10.97 -2.77
N VAL A 249 -8.88 -12.24 -3.15
CA VAL A 249 -10.18 -12.90 -3.31
C VAL A 249 -10.39 -13.96 -2.20
N TYR A 250 -9.99 -13.63 -0.98
CA TYR A 250 -10.08 -14.50 0.23
C TYR A 250 -9.22 -15.77 0.18
N GLY A 251 -8.47 -15.98 -0.91
CA GLY A 251 -7.59 -17.13 -1.13
C GLY A 251 -6.17 -16.95 -0.56
N PRO A 252 -5.31 -17.96 -0.74
CA PRO A 252 -3.92 -17.93 -0.26
C PRO A 252 -3.05 -16.89 -0.97
N THR A 253 -1.91 -16.53 -0.35
CA THR A 253 -0.80 -15.84 -1.02
C THR A 253 -0.05 -16.79 -1.94
N GLY A 254 0.67 -16.25 -2.94
CA GLY A 254 1.53 -17.04 -3.84
C GLY A 254 0.78 -17.81 -4.92
N ILE A 255 -0.49 -17.55 -5.10
CA ILE A 255 -1.34 -18.08 -6.18
C ILE A 255 -2.16 -16.93 -6.78
N GLY A 256 -2.41 -17.01 -8.07
CA GLY A 256 -3.26 -16.11 -8.85
C GLY A 256 -3.59 -16.74 -10.18
N VAL A 257 -4.26 -15.99 -11.02
CA VAL A 257 -4.78 -16.46 -12.31
C VAL A 257 -4.42 -15.48 -13.41
N LEU A 258 -4.01 -16.03 -14.52
CA LEU A 258 -4.08 -15.41 -15.84
C LEU A 258 -5.12 -16.17 -16.65
N TYR A 259 -6.24 -15.52 -16.99
CA TYR A 259 -7.11 -15.95 -18.08
C TYR A 259 -6.54 -15.42 -19.39
N GLY A 260 -6.63 -16.21 -20.46
CA GLY A 260 -6.36 -15.76 -21.82
C GLY A 260 -7.23 -16.49 -22.82
N LYS A 261 -7.70 -15.79 -23.85
CA LYS A 261 -8.43 -16.44 -24.97
C LYS A 261 -7.61 -17.59 -25.54
N ALA A 262 -8.23 -18.73 -25.81
CA ALA A 262 -7.54 -19.95 -26.23
C ALA A 262 -6.61 -19.72 -27.44
N GLU A 263 -7.10 -19.05 -28.50
CA GLU A 263 -6.33 -18.72 -29.68
C GLU A 263 -5.12 -17.84 -29.39
N VAL A 264 -5.24 -16.93 -28.39
CA VAL A 264 -4.14 -16.05 -27.96
C VAL A 264 -3.08 -16.84 -27.22
N LEU A 265 -3.49 -17.68 -26.27
CA LEU A 265 -2.56 -18.52 -25.49
C LEU A 265 -1.82 -19.53 -26.37
N HIS A 266 -2.51 -20.14 -27.37
CA HIS A 266 -1.90 -21.08 -28.29
C HIS A 266 -0.77 -20.44 -29.11
N ASP A 267 -0.91 -19.16 -29.43
CA ASP A 267 0.06 -18.42 -30.26
C ASP A 267 1.23 -17.84 -29.43
N MET A 268 1.11 -17.80 -28.10
CA MET A 268 2.16 -17.33 -27.21
C MET A 268 3.26 -18.37 -26.98
N PRO A 269 4.56 -17.97 -27.08
CA PRO A 269 5.67 -18.84 -26.71
C PRO A 269 5.74 -19.02 -25.18
N PRO A 270 6.43 -20.08 -24.69
CA PRO A 270 6.71 -20.18 -23.26
C PRO A 270 7.54 -18.98 -22.77
N TRP A 271 7.37 -18.60 -21.51
CA TRP A 271 8.10 -17.49 -20.89
C TRP A 271 9.10 -17.97 -19.82
N GLN A 272 8.79 -19.09 -19.16
CA GLN A 272 9.69 -19.83 -18.28
C GLN A 272 9.94 -21.21 -18.87
N ALA A 273 11.09 -21.78 -18.61
CA ALA A 273 11.48 -23.10 -19.11
C ALA A 273 11.84 -24.03 -17.96
N GLY A 274 11.49 -25.32 -18.09
CA GLY A 274 11.76 -26.33 -17.08
C GLY A 274 11.01 -27.63 -17.34
N GLY A 275 10.71 -28.36 -16.27
CA GLY A 275 9.84 -29.53 -16.31
C GLY A 275 8.36 -29.11 -16.47
N ASP A 276 7.51 -30.08 -16.73
CA ASP A 276 6.05 -30.02 -16.91
C ASP A 276 5.56 -29.25 -18.14
N MET A 277 6.17 -28.15 -18.49
CA MET A 277 5.82 -27.29 -19.63
C MET A 277 6.30 -27.81 -20.99
N ILE A 278 6.97 -28.95 -21.04
CA ILE A 278 7.55 -29.57 -22.24
C ILE A 278 6.72 -30.77 -22.70
N ASP A 279 6.73 -31.02 -24.01
CA ASP A 279 6.27 -32.25 -24.62
C ASP A 279 7.46 -33.23 -24.82
N ARG A 280 8.51 -32.80 -25.54
CA ARG A 280 9.73 -33.57 -25.74
C ARG A 280 10.97 -32.72 -25.57
N VAL A 281 11.99 -33.29 -24.92
CA VAL A 281 13.31 -32.66 -24.73
C VAL A 281 14.40 -33.54 -25.30
N SER A 282 15.30 -32.93 -26.09
CA SER A 282 16.57 -33.52 -26.51
C SER A 282 17.66 -32.45 -26.49
N PHE A 283 18.92 -32.86 -26.61
CA PHE A 283 20.03 -31.89 -26.72
C PHE A 283 20.01 -31.09 -28.03
N GLN A 284 19.25 -31.50 -29.03
CA GLN A 284 19.09 -30.81 -30.30
C GLN A 284 17.92 -29.82 -30.31
N GLY A 285 16.99 -29.93 -29.34
CA GLY A 285 15.85 -29.04 -29.25
C GLY A 285 14.74 -29.56 -28.33
N THR A 286 13.76 -28.72 -28.11
CA THR A 286 12.61 -28.97 -27.22
C THR A 286 11.32 -28.60 -27.90
N THR A 287 10.28 -29.44 -27.76
CA THR A 287 8.89 -29.11 -28.06
C THR A 287 8.13 -28.88 -26.76
N TYR A 288 7.11 -28.01 -26.81
CA TYR A 288 6.41 -27.52 -25.63
C TYR A 288 4.99 -28.08 -25.56
N ALA A 289 4.51 -28.29 -24.34
CA ALA A 289 3.15 -28.66 -24.04
C ALA A 289 2.15 -27.58 -24.55
N PRO A 290 0.89 -27.94 -24.80
CA PRO A 290 -0.15 -26.93 -25.06
C PRO A 290 -0.44 -26.10 -23.83
N PRO A 291 -1.11 -24.92 -23.94
CA PRO A 291 -1.69 -24.25 -22.80
C PRO A 291 -2.64 -25.17 -22.02
N PRO A 292 -2.77 -25.02 -20.71
CA PRO A 292 -2.09 -24.04 -19.84
C PRO A 292 -0.68 -24.48 -19.42
N SER A 293 -0.34 -25.79 -19.55
CA SER A 293 0.91 -26.39 -19.07
C SER A 293 2.16 -25.69 -19.63
N ARG A 294 2.10 -25.17 -20.86
CA ARG A 294 3.18 -24.37 -21.49
C ARG A 294 3.67 -23.22 -20.62
N PHE A 295 2.80 -22.67 -19.77
CA PHE A 295 3.06 -21.49 -18.94
C PHE A 295 3.27 -21.81 -17.47
N GLU A 296 3.12 -23.09 -17.07
CA GLU A 296 3.23 -23.56 -15.69
C GLU A 296 4.49 -24.46 -15.55
N ALA A 297 5.68 -23.84 -15.57
CA ALA A 297 6.94 -24.56 -15.51
C ALA A 297 7.26 -25.06 -14.09
N GLY A 298 7.61 -26.33 -13.97
CA GLY A 298 7.99 -26.97 -12.69
C GLY A 298 6.77 -27.39 -11.86
N THR A 299 7.01 -27.92 -10.65
CA THR A 299 5.92 -28.28 -9.73
C THR A 299 5.15 -27.03 -9.31
N PRO A 300 3.84 -26.95 -9.60
CA PRO A 300 3.05 -25.75 -9.31
C PRO A 300 2.69 -25.62 -7.83
N HIS A 301 2.11 -24.50 -7.44
CA HIS A 301 1.59 -24.28 -6.10
C HIS A 301 0.25 -25.01 -5.89
N ILE A 302 0.29 -26.34 -5.74
CA ILE A 302 -0.88 -27.22 -5.70
C ILE A 302 -1.83 -26.81 -4.57
N ALA A 303 -1.32 -26.70 -3.34
CA ALA A 303 -2.11 -26.27 -2.17
C ALA A 303 -2.75 -24.90 -2.39
N GLY A 304 -2.01 -23.97 -3.04
CA GLY A 304 -2.52 -22.64 -3.35
C GLY A 304 -3.69 -22.67 -4.33
N ALA A 305 -3.64 -23.49 -5.38
CA ALA A 305 -4.73 -23.65 -6.33
C ALA A 305 -6.00 -24.22 -5.67
N ILE A 306 -5.84 -25.27 -4.83
CA ILE A 306 -6.93 -25.87 -4.05
C ILE A 306 -7.54 -24.85 -3.08
N GLY A 307 -6.71 -24.10 -2.36
CA GLY A 307 -7.17 -23.03 -1.46
C GLY A 307 -7.83 -21.86 -2.17
N LEU A 308 -7.37 -21.53 -3.40
CA LEU A 308 -8.02 -20.53 -4.24
C LEU A 308 -9.40 -21.00 -4.68
N ALA A 309 -9.54 -22.25 -5.12
CA ALA A 309 -10.84 -22.80 -5.49
C ALA A 309 -11.84 -22.77 -4.32
N ALA A 310 -11.39 -23.11 -3.11
CA ALA A 310 -12.22 -23.00 -1.92
C ALA A 310 -12.68 -21.56 -1.64
N ALA A 311 -11.83 -20.56 -1.90
CA ALA A 311 -12.16 -19.15 -1.75
C ALA A 311 -13.17 -18.67 -2.80
N LEU A 312 -12.98 -19.07 -4.06
CA LEU A 312 -13.90 -18.70 -5.15
C LEU A 312 -15.26 -19.38 -4.99
N GLY A 313 -15.29 -20.65 -4.58
CA GLY A 313 -16.52 -21.35 -4.22
C GLY A 313 -17.26 -20.64 -3.08
N TYR A 314 -16.56 -20.21 -2.04
CA TYR A 314 -17.12 -19.41 -0.96
C TYR A 314 -17.78 -18.11 -1.45
N LEU A 315 -17.11 -17.37 -2.34
CA LEU A 315 -17.67 -16.15 -2.95
C LEU A 315 -18.90 -16.45 -3.82
N GLN A 316 -18.88 -17.54 -4.58
CA GLN A 316 -20.03 -17.97 -5.40
C GLN A 316 -21.24 -18.34 -4.53
N ASP A 317 -21.02 -19.04 -3.41
CA ASP A 317 -22.07 -19.40 -2.45
C ASP A 317 -22.69 -18.15 -1.77
N LEU A 318 -21.87 -17.15 -1.45
CA LEU A 318 -22.34 -15.85 -0.97
C LEU A 318 -23.12 -15.09 -2.05
N GLY A 319 -22.72 -15.24 -3.32
CA GLY A 319 -23.25 -14.50 -4.46
C GLY A 319 -22.59 -13.14 -4.61
N LEU A 320 -21.73 -12.98 -5.63
CA LEU A 320 -20.97 -11.76 -5.87
C LEU A 320 -21.83 -10.50 -5.98
N GLN A 321 -23.03 -10.59 -6.53
CA GLN A 321 -23.95 -9.45 -6.59
C GLN A 321 -24.34 -8.97 -5.18
N ARG A 322 -24.62 -9.89 -4.25
CA ARG A 322 -24.95 -9.55 -2.85
C ARG A 322 -23.74 -9.00 -2.10
N VAL A 323 -22.54 -9.50 -2.42
CA VAL A 323 -21.28 -8.96 -1.88
C VAL A 323 -21.09 -7.52 -2.35
N ALA A 324 -21.23 -7.26 -3.66
CA ALA A 324 -21.13 -5.92 -4.24
C ALA A 324 -22.12 -4.93 -3.62
N GLU A 325 -23.39 -5.32 -3.45
CA GLU A 325 -24.43 -4.49 -2.82
C GLU A 325 -24.12 -4.17 -1.36
N HIS A 326 -23.60 -5.14 -0.61
CA HIS A 326 -23.17 -4.94 0.77
C HIS A 326 -21.99 -3.95 0.87
N GLU A 327 -20.97 -4.16 0.07
CA GLU A 327 -19.76 -3.33 0.08
C GLU A 327 -20.05 -1.91 -0.45
N ASP A 328 -20.97 -1.75 -1.40
CA ASP A 328 -21.46 -0.45 -1.83
C ASP A 328 -22.22 0.29 -0.70
N ALA A 329 -23.01 -0.42 0.10
CA ALA A 329 -23.63 0.18 1.28
C ALA A 329 -22.60 0.65 2.31
N LEU A 330 -21.51 -0.12 2.55
CA LEU A 330 -20.39 0.28 3.41
C LEU A 330 -19.67 1.50 2.85
N MET A 331 -19.39 1.50 1.55
CA MET A 331 -18.71 2.60 0.85
C MET A 331 -19.51 3.90 0.93
N ARG A 332 -20.80 3.86 0.61
CA ARG A 332 -21.68 5.04 0.70
C ARG A 332 -21.75 5.57 2.13
N HIS A 333 -21.89 4.68 3.12
CA HIS A 333 -21.95 5.07 4.52
C HIS A 333 -20.63 5.71 4.97
N ALA A 334 -19.49 5.09 4.67
CA ALA A 334 -18.16 5.62 4.98
C ALA A 334 -17.93 6.99 4.34
N THR A 335 -18.27 7.14 3.06
CA THR A 335 -18.18 8.41 2.34
C THR A 335 -19.00 9.50 3.04
N ALA A 336 -20.26 9.21 3.37
CA ALA A 336 -21.15 10.16 4.05
C ALA A 336 -20.68 10.53 5.47
N ARG A 337 -20.01 9.60 6.18
CA ARG A 337 -19.41 9.85 7.50
C ARG A 337 -18.17 10.72 7.40
N LEU A 338 -17.26 10.39 6.50
CA LEU A 338 -16.00 11.13 6.33
C LEU A 338 -16.22 12.56 5.84
N GLN A 339 -17.16 12.78 4.92
CA GLN A 339 -17.52 14.12 4.43
C GLN A 339 -18.04 15.07 5.52
N LYS A 340 -18.49 14.55 6.65
CA LYS A 340 -18.92 15.35 7.81
C LYS A 340 -17.78 15.74 8.74
N ILE A 341 -16.61 15.17 8.60
CA ILE A 341 -15.45 15.47 9.45
C ILE A 341 -14.75 16.70 8.88
N PRO A 342 -14.67 17.82 9.62
CA PRO A 342 -14.02 19.03 9.15
C PRO A 342 -12.55 18.78 8.77
N GLY A 343 -12.12 19.29 7.63
CA GLY A 343 -10.74 19.16 7.16
C GLY A 343 -10.40 17.81 6.49
N VAL A 344 -11.32 16.86 6.42
CA VAL A 344 -11.15 15.63 5.65
C VAL A 344 -11.56 15.86 4.20
N ARG A 345 -10.67 15.51 3.27
CA ARG A 345 -10.93 15.50 1.82
C ARG A 345 -10.82 14.08 1.27
N ILE A 346 -11.88 13.60 0.62
CA ILE A 346 -11.86 12.32 -0.10
C ILE A 346 -11.08 12.52 -1.40
N VAL A 347 -10.24 11.55 -1.74
CA VAL A 347 -9.44 11.52 -2.98
C VAL A 347 -10.06 10.51 -3.93
N GLY A 348 -10.42 10.99 -5.14
CA GLY A 348 -11.20 10.23 -6.12
C GLY A 348 -12.69 10.20 -5.78
N ASN A 349 -13.47 10.98 -6.54
CA ASN A 349 -14.92 11.15 -6.36
C ASN A 349 -15.70 10.61 -7.57
N ALA A 350 -15.17 9.59 -8.25
CA ALA A 350 -15.84 8.95 -9.37
C ALA A 350 -17.25 8.49 -8.99
N LEU A 351 -18.19 8.60 -9.94
CA LEU A 351 -19.59 8.18 -9.74
C LEU A 351 -19.70 6.68 -9.50
N ASN A 352 -18.92 5.89 -10.27
CA ASN A 352 -18.84 4.44 -10.12
C ASN A 352 -17.60 4.09 -9.28
N LYS A 353 -17.82 3.69 -8.03
CA LYS A 353 -16.76 3.48 -7.06
C LYS A 353 -17.06 2.29 -6.15
N ALA A 354 -16.07 1.48 -5.86
CA ALA A 354 -16.18 0.33 -4.96
C ALA A 354 -14.91 0.12 -4.11
N ALA A 355 -15.04 -0.66 -3.07
CA ALA A 355 -13.99 -1.29 -2.27
C ALA A 355 -13.01 -0.37 -1.54
N ALA A 356 -12.51 0.70 -2.15
CA ALA A 356 -11.43 1.54 -1.60
C ALA A 356 -11.83 3.01 -1.47
N LEU A 357 -11.60 3.58 -0.27
CA LEU A 357 -11.86 4.97 0.08
C LEU A 357 -10.57 5.62 0.55
N SER A 358 -9.95 6.42 -0.32
CA SER A 358 -8.76 7.21 -0.01
C SER A 358 -9.12 8.61 0.44
N PHE A 359 -8.39 9.13 1.44
CA PHE A 359 -8.66 10.47 1.98
C PHE A 359 -7.39 11.12 2.53
N LEU A 360 -7.47 12.44 2.71
CA LEU A 360 -6.49 13.30 3.35
C LEU A 360 -7.14 14.09 4.49
N VAL A 361 -6.35 14.54 5.44
CA VAL A 361 -6.73 15.55 6.43
C VAL A 361 -5.89 16.79 6.16
N GLU A 362 -6.55 17.89 5.76
CA GLU A 362 -5.88 19.10 5.25
C GLU A 362 -5.97 20.29 6.20
N ASN A 363 -7.01 20.37 7.04
CA ASN A 363 -7.24 21.53 7.91
C ASN A 363 -7.60 21.14 9.35
N PRO A 364 -6.64 21.20 10.30
CA PRO A 364 -5.20 21.36 10.09
C PRO A 364 -4.58 20.08 9.49
N PRO A 365 -3.53 20.19 8.66
CA PRO A 365 -3.00 19.02 7.96
C PRO A 365 -2.39 18.00 8.92
N LEU A 366 -2.71 16.72 8.64
CA LEU A 366 -2.08 15.55 9.25
C LEU A 366 -1.51 14.65 8.16
N SER A 367 -0.32 14.13 8.38
CA SER A 367 0.25 13.17 7.42
C SER A 367 -0.57 11.88 7.40
N PRO A 368 -0.69 11.20 6.22
CA PRO A 368 -1.33 9.89 6.16
C PRO A 368 -0.74 8.90 7.17
N LEU A 369 0.57 8.97 7.41
CA LEU A 369 1.26 8.11 8.34
C LEU A 369 0.80 8.32 9.79
N ASP A 370 0.66 9.57 10.22
CA ASP A 370 0.20 9.89 11.57
C ASP A 370 -1.25 9.44 11.78
N ILE A 371 -2.11 9.66 10.78
CA ILE A 371 -3.49 9.18 10.79
C ILE A 371 -3.52 7.65 10.94
N GLY A 372 -2.77 6.93 10.09
CA GLY A 372 -2.73 5.47 10.14
C GLY A 372 -2.20 4.92 11.47
N THR A 373 -1.19 5.59 12.05
CA THR A 373 -0.63 5.20 13.35
C THR A 373 -1.64 5.38 14.48
N ARG A 374 -2.33 6.52 14.53
CA ARG A 374 -3.34 6.80 15.57
C ARG A 374 -4.56 5.89 15.43
N LEU A 375 -4.97 5.56 14.20
CA LEU A 375 -6.03 4.58 13.94
C LEU A 375 -5.63 3.18 14.41
N ASP A 376 -4.39 2.74 14.15
CA ASP A 376 -3.86 1.43 14.57
C ASP A 376 -3.87 1.29 16.11
N LEU A 377 -3.51 2.34 16.84
CA LEU A 377 -3.58 2.38 18.32
C LEU A 377 -5.01 2.19 18.85
N GLU A 378 -6.02 2.52 18.05
CA GLU A 378 -7.43 2.27 18.35
C GLU A 378 -7.95 0.92 17.79
N GLY A 379 -7.05 0.08 17.23
CA GLY A 379 -7.40 -1.23 16.66
C GLY A 379 -7.94 -1.15 15.23
N VAL A 380 -7.85 -0.02 14.55
CA VAL A 380 -8.34 0.18 13.18
C VAL A 380 -7.18 0.07 12.20
N ALA A 381 -7.14 -1.01 11.43
CA ALA A 381 -6.11 -1.28 10.44
C ALA A 381 -6.48 -0.63 9.08
N VAL A 382 -5.73 0.38 8.68
CA VAL A 382 -5.82 1.06 7.38
C VAL A 382 -4.47 1.06 6.68
N ARG A 383 -4.42 1.47 5.41
CA ARG A 383 -3.16 1.62 4.68
C ARG A 383 -2.83 3.09 4.43
N THR A 384 -1.52 3.41 4.44
CA THR A 384 -1.03 4.77 4.17
C THR A 384 0.04 4.76 3.08
N GLY A 385 0.18 5.87 2.34
CA GLY A 385 1.21 6.09 1.31
C GLY A 385 0.68 6.03 -0.12
N HIS A 386 1.54 5.59 -1.06
CA HIS A 386 1.25 5.63 -2.51
C HIS A 386 0.33 4.50 -3.01
N HIS A 387 0.04 3.49 -2.21
CA HIS A 387 -0.74 2.29 -2.56
C HIS A 387 -0.22 1.55 -3.81
N CYS A 388 1.10 1.60 -4.06
CA CYS A 388 1.74 1.11 -5.28
C CYS A 388 1.22 1.79 -6.58
N CYS A 389 0.81 3.06 -6.49
CA CYS A 389 0.34 3.92 -7.57
C CYS A 389 1.05 5.28 -7.48
N GLN A 390 2.38 5.29 -7.43
CA GLN A 390 3.14 6.54 -7.26
C GLN A 390 2.87 7.56 -8.38
N PRO A 391 2.82 7.19 -9.69
CA PRO A 391 2.51 8.15 -10.74
C PRO A 391 1.14 8.83 -10.56
N LEU A 392 0.15 8.12 -9.98
CA LEU A 392 -1.13 8.72 -9.63
C LEU A 392 -1.00 9.79 -8.53
N MET A 393 -0.17 9.54 -7.51
CA MET A 393 0.07 10.51 -6.45
C MET A 393 0.77 11.77 -7.01
N ASP A 394 1.74 11.58 -7.90
CA ASP A 394 2.45 12.66 -8.60
C ASP A 394 1.45 13.48 -9.45
N ARG A 395 0.55 12.83 -10.20
CA ARG A 395 -0.53 13.47 -10.98
C ARG A 395 -1.47 14.31 -10.09
N LEU A 396 -1.81 13.82 -8.90
CA LEU A 396 -2.69 14.51 -7.96
C LEU A 396 -1.94 15.57 -7.11
N GLY A 397 -0.62 15.68 -7.23
CA GLY A 397 0.21 16.63 -6.46
C GLY A 397 0.24 16.34 -4.96
N ILE A 398 0.12 15.08 -4.55
CA ILE A 398 0.09 14.65 -3.14
C ILE A 398 1.16 13.59 -2.86
N SER A 399 1.66 13.55 -1.62
CA SER A 399 2.68 12.57 -1.20
C SER A 399 2.12 11.17 -0.95
N GLY A 400 0.81 11.01 -0.83
CA GLY A 400 0.12 9.76 -0.52
C GLY A 400 -1.20 10.01 0.19
N THR A 401 -1.97 8.96 0.44
CA THR A 401 -3.27 9.03 1.14
C THR A 401 -3.35 8.02 2.28
N THR A 402 -4.31 8.22 3.19
CA THR A 402 -4.84 7.14 4.04
C THR A 402 -5.98 6.47 3.29
N ARG A 403 -5.97 5.13 3.22
CA ARG A 403 -6.98 4.35 2.51
C ARG A 403 -7.65 3.35 3.45
N ALA A 404 -8.96 3.47 3.60
CA ALA A 404 -9.82 2.41 4.13
C ALA A 404 -10.36 1.57 2.97
N SER A 405 -10.42 0.25 3.12
CA SER A 405 -10.96 -0.65 2.11
C SER A 405 -11.79 -1.76 2.76
N PHE A 406 -12.94 -2.05 2.15
CA PHE A 406 -13.97 -2.89 2.72
C PHE A 406 -13.99 -4.28 2.08
N ALA A 407 -14.54 -5.25 2.81
CA ALA A 407 -14.76 -6.61 2.37
C ALA A 407 -16.08 -7.15 2.99
N VAL A 408 -16.53 -8.29 2.52
CA VAL A 408 -17.83 -8.89 2.87
C VAL A 408 -18.09 -9.03 4.37
N TYR A 409 -17.06 -9.16 5.18
CA TYR A 409 -17.17 -9.30 6.65
C TYR A 409 -17.20 -7.97 7.41
N ASN A 410 -16.98 -6.82 6.76
CA ASN A 410 -17.05 -5.54 7.44
C ASN A 410 -18.50 -5.13 7.72
N THR A 411 -18.71 -4.30 8.72
CA THR A 411 -20.02 -3.86 9.19
C THR A 411 -20.15 -2.34 9.20
N LEU A 412 -21.38 -1.83 9.14
CA LEU A 412 -21.65 -0.40 9.30
C LEU A 412 -21.16 0.12 10.66
N ALA A 413 -21.25 -0.70 11.72
CA ALA A 413 -20.73 -0.34 13.04
C ALA A 413 -19.20 -0.17 13.05
N GLU A 414 -18.46 -0.98 12.30
CA GLU A 414 -17.00 -0.78 12.12
C GLU A 414 -16.69 0.50 11.35
N VAL A 415 -17.51 0.84 10.35
CA VAL A 415 -17.39 2.12 9.62
C VAL A 415 -17.67 3.29 10.54
N ASP A 416 -18.71 3.22 11.37
CA ASP A 416 -19.03 4.25 12.37
C ASP A 416 -17.90 4.43 13.37
N PHE A 417 -17.38 3.34 13.92
CA PHE A 417 -16.25 3.37 14.85
C PHE A 417 -15.01 4.01 14.20
N PHE A 418 -14.65 3.58 12.99
CA PHE A 418 -13.55 4.19 12.23
C PHE A 418 -13.72 5.70 12.06
N ALA A 419 -14.92 6.15 11.66
CA ALA A 419 -15.21 7.56 11.43
C ALA A 419 -15.18 8.37 12.74
N ASP A 420 -15.66 7.80 13.85
CA ASP A 420 -15.63 8.45 15.17
C ASP A 420 -14.20 8.61 15.68
N VAL A 421 -13.36 7.57 15.56
CA VAL A 421 -11.93 7.65 15.90
C VAL A 421 -11.23 8.69 15.04
N LEU A 422 -11.44 8.68 13.72
CA LEU A 422 -10.85 9.69 12.82
C LEU A 422 -11.30 11.12 13.20
N SER A 423 -12.58 11.31 13.52
CA SER A 423 -13.11 12.61 13.97
C SER A 423 -12.42 13.08 15.25
N SER A 424 -12.18 12.19 16.20
CA SER A 424 -11.45 12.50 17.45
C SER A 424 -10.01 12.90 17.16
N ILE A 425 -9.31 12.16 16.29
CA ILE A 425 -7.93 12.46 15.87
C ILE A 425 -7.85 13.87 15.24
N VAL A 426 -8.78 14.21 14.36
CA VAL A 426 -8.82 15.53 13.70
C VAL A 426 -9.13 16.65 14.70
N ALA A 427 -10.07 16.43 15.63
CA ALA A 427 -10.43 17.40 16.65
C ALA A 427 -9.28 17.68 17.63
N GLU A 428 -8.55 16.65 18.05
CA GLU A 428 -7.36 16.78 18.89
C GLU A 428 -6.26 17.58 18.18
N ASN A 429 -5.98 17.27 16.92
CA ASN A 429 -5.00 18.01 16.13
C ASN A 429 -5.36 19.50 16.03
N SER A 430 -6.64 19.80 15.82
CA SER A 430 -7.14 21.19 15.77
C SER A 430 -6.93 21.93 17.10
N LYS A 431 -7.22 21.27 18.25
CA LYS A 431 -7.01 21.84 19.59
C LYS A 431 -5.52 22.10 19.87
N ARG A 432 -4.65 21.14 19.56
CA ARG A 432 -3.19 21.29 19.77
C ARG A 432 -2.63 22.48 19.01
N ARG A 433 -3.00 22.63 17.73
CA ARG A 433 -2.52 23.77 16.91
C ARG A 433 -3.05 25.11 17.40
N SER A 434 -4.29 25.19 17.86
CA SER A 434 -4.82 26.44 18.43
C SER A 434 -4.10 26.84 19.73
N LEU A 435 -3.72 25.87 20.57
CA LEU A 435 -2.91 26.13 21.76
C LEU A 435 -1.50 26.60 21.41
N ASN A 436 -0.84 25.99 20.41
CA ASN A 436 0.50 26.40 19.99
C ASN A 436 0.51 27.80 19.36
N LEU A 437 -0.51 28.15 18.57
CA LEU A 437 -0.66 29.51 18.02
C LEU A 437 -0.89 30.57 19.12
N SER A 438 -1.55 30.24 20.24
CA SER A 438 -1.73 31.15 21.36
C SER A 438 -0.43 31.38 22.16
N VAL A 439 0.44 30.38 22.22
CA VAL A 439 1.76 30.51 22.88
C VAL A 439 2.74 31.35 22.06
N ASP A 440 2.68 31.24 20.72
CA ASP A 440 3.52 32.06 19.83
C ASP A 440 3.09 33.54 19.79
N HIS A 441 1.82 33.86 20.01
CA HIS A 441 1.34 35.24 20.16
C HIS A 441 1.74 35.91 21.45
N GLU A 442 1.98 35.16 22.52
CA GLU A 442 2.48 35.74 23.81
C GLU A 442 4.00 36.00 23.78
N ARG A 443 4.74 35.53 22.77
CA ARG A 443 6.21 35.72 22.65
C ARG A 443 6.63 36.80 21.66
N CYS A 444 5.71 37.53 21.02
CA CYS A 444 6.04 38.71 20.22
C CYS A 444 5.96 39.99 21.11
N PRO A 445 7.07 40.64 21.46
CA PRO A 445 6.98 42.02 21.98
C PRO A 445 6.57 42.94 20.83
N ALA A 446 5.43 43.57 20.97
CA ALA A 446 5.06 44.69 20.15
C ALA A 446 6.09 45.82 20.35
N GLU A 447 6.76 46.21 19.26
CA GLU A 447 7.13 47.60 18.98
C GLU A 447 7.91 47.64 17.65
N ILE A 448 7.18 47.78 16.56
CA ILE A 448 7.76 48.31 15.32
C ILE A 448 7.34 49.76 15.25
N THR A 449 8.21 50.62 15.71
CA THR A 449 8.13 52.05 15.45
C THR A 449 8.53 52.33 14.00
N LEU A 450 7.61 52.81 13.21
CA LEU A 450 7.85 53.30 11.87
C LEU A 450 8.75 54.56 11.94
N CYS A 451 10.04 54.41 11.58
CA CYS A 451 10.88 55.55 11.20
C CYS A 451 11.21 55.44 9.70
N GLY A 452 10.75 56.41 8.95
CA GLY A 452 11.10 56.55 7.53
C GLY A 452 12.55 56.97 7.35
N GLY A 453 13.20 56.45 6.29
CA GLY A 453 14.53 56.88 5.82
C GLY A 453 15.16 55.79 4.97
N ALA A 454 15.42 56.14 3.71
CA ALA A 454 16.09 55.31 2.72
C ALA A 454 17.51 54.93 3.15
N ALA A 455 17.84 53.65 3.14
CA ALA A 455 19.17 53.11 2.86
C ALA A 455 19.10 51.57 2.76
N ASN A 456 19.79 51.03 1.78
CA ASN A 456 20.04 49.61 1.54
C ASN A 456 20.37 48.85 2.82
N THR A 457 19.43 48.04 3.34
CA THR A 457 19.74 47.03 4.34
C THR A 457 19.24 45.69 3.87
N CYS A 458 20.18 44.78 3.66
CA CYS A 458 19.97 43.35 3.54
C CYS A 458 18.99 42.87 4.62
N PRO A 459 18.00 42.00 4.34
CA PRO A 459 17.13 41.44 5.37
C PRO A 459 18.01 40.76 6.43
N PRO A 460 17.64 40.82 7.72
CA PRO A 460 18.40 40.17 8.77
C PRO A 460 18.56 38.69 8.42
N ARG A 461 19.81 38.20 8.39
CA ARG A 461 20.10 36.77 8.33
C ARG A 461 19.38 36.12 9.50
N LEU A 462 18.39 35.29 9.22
CA LEU A 462 17.79 34.40 10.22
C LEU A 462 18.95 33.63 10.88
N GLU A 463 19.21 33.88 12.14
CA GLU A 463 20.17 33.09 12.93
C GLU A 463 19.60 31.68 13.06
N ILE A 464 20.16 30.75 12.31
CA ILE A 464 19.77 29.34 12.35
C ILE A 464 20.23 28.78 13.72
N GLN A 465 19.28 28.43 14.56
CA GLN A 465 19.55 27.81 15.85
C GLN A 465 19.68 26.29 15.69
N TYR A 466 20.76 25.74 16.24
CA TYR A 466 21.00 24.30 16.33
C TYR A 466 20.85 23.87 17.79
N ALA A 467 20.31 22.67 18.03
CA ALA A 467 20.18 22.15 19.37
C ALA A 467 21.58 21.98 20.02
N PRO A 468 21.77 22.44 21.26
CA PRO A 468 23.00 22.16 22.01
C PRO A 468 23.10 20.65 22.32
N ALA A 469 24.30 20.17 22.68
CA ALA A 469 24.46 18.81 23.16
C ALA A 469 23.53 18.55 24.38
N ALA A 470 22.73 17.50 24.33
CA ALA A 470 21.80 17.16 25.41
C ALA A 470 22.49 16.53 26.63
N GLY A 471 23.73 16.07 26.49
CA GLY A 471 24.54 15.50 27.56
C GLY A 471 26.02 15.40 27.15
N GLU A 472 26.84 14.85 28.03
CA GLU A 472 28.30 14.78 27.86
C GLU A 472 28.72 13.79 26.75
N SER A 473 27.90 12.80 26.43
CA SER A 473 28.12 11.80 25.37
C SER A 473 26.83 11.15 24.92
N PRO A 474 26.79 10.55 23.71
CA PRO A 474 25.64 9.77 23.25
C PRO A 474 25.22 8.66 24.22
N GLN A 475 26.17 8.03 24.91
CA GLN A 475 25.92 6.97 25.90
C GLN A 475 25.22 7.50 27.15
N ALA A 476 25.56 8.72 27.61
CA ALA A 476 24.91 9.35 28.75
C ALA A 476 23.46 9.72 28.41
N VAL A 477 23.24 10.35 27.25
CA VAL A 477 21.90 10.70 26.75
C VAL A 477 21.03 9.46 26.53
N ALA A 478 21.61 8.39 25.99
CA ALA A 478 20.89 7.14 25.76
C ALA A 478 20.38 6.53 27.08
N ARG A 479 21.16 6.61 28.17
CA ARG A 479 20.72 6.14 29.50
C ARG A 479 19.53 6.94 30.02
N GLU A 480 19.56 8.26 29.93
CA GLU A 480 18.44 9.10 30.32
C GLU A 480 17.16 8.80 29.56
N ILE A 481 17.29 8.57 28.24
CA ILE A 481 16.13 8.20 27.40
C ILE A 481 15.57 6.83 27.79
N LEU A 482 16.44 5.84 28.05
CA LEU A 482 16.02 4.51 28.49
C LEU A 482 15.29 4.57 29.83
N GLU A 483 15.78 5.37 30.81
CA GLU A 483 15.10 5.58 32.08
C GLU A 483 13.70 6.16 31.90
N VAL A 484 13.52 7.11 30.98
CA VAL A 484 12.18 7.64 30.65
C VAL A 484 11.30 6.57 30.05
N PHE A 485 11.82 5.77 29.10
CA PHE A 485 11.05 4.70 28.45
C PHE A 485 10.66 3.58 29.42
N ASP A 486 11.48 3.30 30.42
CA ASP A 486 11.17 2.32 31.47
C ASP A 486 10.05 2.80 32.40
N PHE A 487 9.85 4.12 32.50
CA PHE A 487 8.76 4.73 33.28
C PHE A 487 7.42 4.75 32.52
N LEU A 488 7.44 4.57 31.21
CA LEU A 488 6.25 4.59 30.35
C LEU A 488 5.70 3.17 30.23
N ASP A 489 4.53 2.92 30.82
CA ASP A 489 3.96 1.58 30.98
C ASP A 489 3.48 0.98 29.66
N ASP A 490 3.00 1.81 28.73
CA ASP A 490 2.49 1.33 27.44
C ASP A 490 3.08 2.07 26.23
N TRP A 491 2.79 1.53 25.04
CA TRP A 491 3.31 2.08 23.78
C TRP A 491 2.61 3.39 23.37
N ASN A 492 1.40 3.67 23.86
CA ASN A 492 0.73 4.94 23.59
C ASN A 492 1.51 6.09 24.24
N ASP A 493 1.91 5.91 25.51
CA ASP A 493 2.71 6.90 26.23
C ASP A 493 4.10 7.08 25.60
N ARG A 494 4.72 5.98 25.12
CA ARG A 494 6.01 6.03 24.41
C ARG A 494 5.90 6.77 23.08
N TYR A 495 4.85 6.53 22.28
CA TYR A 495 4.58 7.28 21.06
C TYR A 495 4.31 8.76 21.35
N GLN A 496 3.53 9.05 22.41
CA GLN A 496 3.28 10.42 22.83
C GLN A 496 4.58 11.15 23.20
N TYR A 497 5.45 10.51 23.96
CA TYR A 497 6.77 11.05 24.30
C TYR A 497 7.63 11.32 23.05
N LEU A 498 7.63 10.41 22.05
CA LEU A 498 8.33 10.64 20.80
C LEU A 498 7.77 11.85 20.06
N ILE A 499 6.45 11.99 19.97
CA ILE A 499 5.80 13.15 19.33
C ILE A 499 6.23 14.45 20.04
N GLU A 500 6.24 14.48 21.36
CA GLU A 500 6.70 15.64 22.14
C GLU A 500 8.18 16.00 21.91
N LEU A 501 9.03 15.01 21.65
CA LEU A 501 10.41 15.26 21.22
C LEU A 501 10.45 15.95 19.85
N GLY A 502 9.59 15.51 18.92
CA GLY A 502 9.47 16.10 17.59
C GLY A 502 8.95 17.55 17.61
N GLU A 503 8.08 17.89 18.55
CA GLU A 503 7.58 19.27 18.75
C GLU A 503 8.67 20.24 19.25
N LYS A 504 9.66 19.73 19.95
CA LYS A 504 10.78 20.52 20.50
C LYS A 504 11.93 20.74 19.51
N LEU A 505 11.87 20.13 18.32
CA LEU A 505 12.89 20.33 17.30
C LEU A 505 13.01 21.80 16.89
N PRO A 506 14.24 22.32 16.73
CA PRO A 506 14.44 23.63 16.13
C PRO A 506 13.82 23.69 14.73
N PRO A 507 13.16 24.80 14.37
CA PRO A 507 12.56 24.92 13.05
C PRO A 507 13.64 24.89 11.95
N MET A 508 13.48 23.99 10.98
CA MET A 508 14.38 23.93 9.80
C MET A 508 13.91 24.94 8.75
N PRO A 509 14.73 25.96 8.41
CA PRO A 509 14.40 26.94 7.39
C PRO A 509 14.09 26.31 6.02
N ALA A 510 13.17 26.91 5.27
CA ALA A 510 12.73 26.39 3.97
C ALA A 510 13.90 26.29 2.96
N GLU A 511 14.86 27.19 3.06
CA GLU A 511 16.06 27.25 2.21
C GLU A 511 16.97 26.02 2.40
N LEU A 512 16.91 25.36 3.56
CA LEU A 512 17.64 24.11 3.85
C LEU A 512 16.89 22.85 3.41
N LYS A 513 15.60 22.93 3.09
CA LYS A 513 14.78 21.80 2.62
C LYS A 513 14.97 21.56 1.12
N THR A 514 16.23 21.32 0.73
CA THR A 514 16.62 21.07 -0.66
C THR A 514 16.65 19.59 -0.98
N GLU A 515 16.68 19.24 -2.27
CA GLU A 515 16.81 17.84 -2.70
C GLU A 515 18.13 17.21 -2.21
N CYS A 516 19.21 17.99 -2.10
CA CYS A 516 20.49 17.53 -1.52
C CYS A 516 20.39 17.19 -0.02
N ALA A 517 19.48 17.82 0.72
CA ALA A 517 19.21 17.55 2.13
C ALA A 517 18.21 16.40 2.34
N ARG A 518 17.56 15.93 1.27
CA ARG A 518 16.55 14.88 1.33
C ARG A 518 17.18 13.54 1.69
N VAL A 519 16.56 12.84 2.64
CA VAL A 519 16.93 11.47 3.03
C VAL A 519 16.03 10.50 2.28
N HIS A 520 16.62 9.72 1.36
CA HIS A 520 15.90 8.72 0.58
C HIS A 520 15.74 7.42 1.36
N GLY A 521 14.67 6.67 1.06
CA GLY A 521 14.33 5.40 1.74
C GLY A 521 13.33 5.53 2.88
N CYS A 522 12.81 6.74 3.13
CA CYS A 522 11.69 6.98 4.05
C CYS A 522 10.36 7.01 3.30
N GLN A 523 9.26 6.56 3.93
CA GLN A 523 7.90 6.75 3.42
C GLN A 523 7.43 8.21 3.50
N SER A 524 7.89 8.94 4.52
CA SER A 524 7.67 10.37 4.71
C SER A 524 8.81 11.16 4.09
N VAL A 525 8.56 12.42 3.77
CA VAL A 525 9.61 13.31 3.31
C VAL A 525 10.45 13.72 4.53
N VAL A 526 11.75 13.47 4.47
CA VAL A 526 12.71 13.81 5.52
C VAL A 526 13.82 14.64 4.93
N TRP A 527 14.15 15.76 5.57
CA TRP A 527 15.33 16.59 5.25
C TRP A 527 16.30 16.57 6.43
N LEU A 528 17.58 16.52 6.14
CA LEU A 528 18.68 16.57 7.10
C LEU A 528 19.83 17.40 6.55
N SER A 529 20.16 18.49 7.26
CA SER A 529 21.28 19.36 6.96
C SER A 529 22.23 19.40 8.16
N ALA A 530 23.48 19.04 7.94
CA ALA A 530 24.50 18.96 8.99
C ALA A 530 25.67 19.90 8.73
N ARG A 531 26.30 20.38 9.82
CA ARG A 531 27.50 21.22 9.77
C ARG A 531 28.49 20.87 10.88
N ARG A 532 29.69 21.39 10.75
CA ARG A 532 30.63 21.48 11.88
C ARG A 532 30.24 22.65 12.78
N LYS A 533 30.23 22.43 14.10
CA LYS A 533 30.00 23.51 15.07
C LYS A 533 31.09 24.60 14.92
N PRO A 534 30.70 25.88 14.80
CA PRO A 534 31.65 26.98 14.75
C PRO A 534 32.61 26.95 15.94
N GLY A 535 33.92 27.10 15.68
CA GLY A 535 34.97 27.09 16.72
C GLY A 535 35.37 25.70 17.24
N SER A 536 34.76 24.61 16.77
CA SER A 536 35.18 23.23 17.07
C SER A 536 35.90 22.56 15.92
N LYS A 537 36.65 21.49 16.22
CA LYS A 537 37.36 20.70 15.17
C LYS A 537 36.53 19.52 14.68
N ASP A 538 35.72 18.93 15.55
CA ASP A 538 35.11 17.60 15.40
C ASP A 538 33.69 17.49 15.95
N VAL A 539 33.03 18.61 16.27
CA VAL A 539 31.64 18.58 16.79
C VAL A 539 30.63 18.72 15.66
N LEU A 540 29.70 17.76 15.60
CA LEU A 540 28.60 17.71 14.64
C LEU A 540 27.38 18.46 15.17
N GLU A 541 26.81 19.35 14.38
CA GLU A 541 25.47 19.91 14.57
C GLU A 541 24.63 19.62 13.33
N PHE A 542 23.36 19.29 13.51
CA PHE A 542 22.44 19.13 12.38
C PHE A 542 21.03 19.63 12.71
N LEU A 543 20.31 19.96 11.64
CA LEU A 543 18.87 20.21 11.64
C LEU A 543 18.22 19.18 10.75
N ALA A 544 17.09 18.67 11.19
CA ALA A 544 16.28 17.79 10.37
C ALA A 544 14.79 18.06 10.60
N ASP A 545 13.97 17.76 9.61
CA ASP A 545 12.52 17.93 9.66
C ASP A 545 11.82 16.87 8.80
N SER A 546 10.54 16.65 9.08
CA SER A 546 9.70 15.72 8.31
C SER A 546 8.25 16.23 8.26
N ASP A 547 7.52 15.76 7.25
CA ASP A 547 6.08 15.98 7.09
C ASP A 547 5.22 15.11 8.04
N ALA A 548 5.82 14.15 8.77
CA ALA A 548 5.13 13.24 9.70
C ALA A 548 5.57 13.47 11.15
N GLU A 549 4.61 13.63 12.08
CA GLU A 549 4.86 13.92 13.50
C GLU A 549 5.69 12.83 14.18
N LEU A 550 5.36 11.56 13.96
CA LEU A 550 6.12 10.45 14.54
C LEU A 550 7.57 10.41 14.01
N VAL A 551 7.78 10.71 12.72
CA VAL A 551 9.13 10.77 12.13
C VAL A 551 9.90 11.96 12.70
N ARG A 552 9.24 13.10 12.93
CA ARG A 552 9.83 14.22 13.67
C ARG A 552 10.22 13.79 15.09
N GLY A 553 9.40 12.97 15.75
CA GLY A 553 9.73 12.37 17.04
C GLY A 553 11.00 11.52 17.02
N LEU A 554 11.16 10.68 16.01
CA LEU A 554 12.38 9.90 15.80
C LEU A 554 13.59 10.78 15.48
N ILE A 555 13.39 11.87 14.73
CA ILE A 555 14.42 12.89 14.49
C ILE A 555 14.81 13.55 15.83
N GLY A 556 13.85 13.92 16.68
CA GLY A 556 14.11 14.48 18.00
C GLY A 556 14.93 13.55 18.90
N LEU A 557 14.68 12.25 18.82
CA LEU A 557 15.49 11.22 19.48
C LEU A 557 16.94 11.23 18.98
N LEU A 558 17.13 11.26 17.64
CA LEU A 558 18.46 11.30 17.02
C LEU A 558 19.18 12.62 17.29
N GLU A 559 18.45 13.74 17.31
CA GLU A 559 19.02 15.05 17.62
C GLU A 559 19.56 15.09 19.04
N LYS A 560 18.79 14.62 20.03
CA LYS A 560 19.26 14.50 21.42
C LYS A 560 20.52 13.63 21.52
N LEU A 561 20.56 12.50 20.80
CA LEU A 561 21.73 11.60 20.83
C LEU A 561 22.98 12.22 20.19
N PHE A 562 22.85 12.92 19.08
CA PHE A 562 23.97 13.17 18.19
C PHE A 562 24.26 14.64 17.91
N SER A 563 23.29 15.57 18.05
CA SER A 563 23.58 16.99 17.82
C SER A 563 24.44 17.57 18.94
N GLY A 564 25.45 18.32 18.57
CA GLY A 564 26.43 18.87 19.51
C GLY A 564 27.47 17.88 20.05
N GLN A 565 27.50 16.64 19.56
CA GLN A 565 28.43 15.58 19.97
C GLN A 565 29.68 15.53 19.07
N ARG A 566 30.78 14.95 19.59
CA ARG A 566 31.99 14.72 18.78
C ARG A 566 31.73 13.66 17.72
N ALA A 567 32.25 13.89 16.54
CA ALA A 567 32.08 12.97 15.40
C ALA A 567 32.56 11.54 15.72
N GLY A 568 33.66 11.39 16.47
CA GLY A 568 34.15 10.09 16.93
C GLY A 568 33.16 9.35 17.84
N ASP A 569 32.48 10.07 18.73
CA ASP A 569 31.50 9.49 19.66
C ASP A 569 30.21 9.07 18.91
N VAL A 570 29.80 9.87 17.90
CA VAL A 570 28.68 9.53 17.01
C VAL A 570 28.96 8.25 16.23
N MET A 571 30.20 8.10 15.72
CA MET A 571 30.61 6.90 14.97
C MET A 571 30.72 5.66 15.86
N ALA A 572 31.16 5.81 17.10
CA ALA A 572 31.37 4.71 18.04
C ALA A 572 30.10 4.22 18.75
N PHE A 573 29.00 5.00 18.70
CA PHE A 573 27.77 4.66 19.40
C PHE A 573 27.00 3.55 18.70
N ASP A 574 26.62 2.48 19.44
CA ASP A 574 25.78 1.38 18.91
C ASP A 574 24.30 1.78 18.97
N VAL A 575 23.84 2.36 17.86
CA VAL A 575 22.46 2.83 17.69
C VAL A 575 21.47 1.68 17.55
N GLU A 576 21.89 0.55 16.97
CA GLU A 576 21.00 -0.61 16.76
C GLU A 576 20.67 -1.28 18.10
N GLU A 577 21.69 -1.44 18.96
CA GLU A 577 21.50 -1.92 20.33
C GLU A 577 20.59 -1.00 21.13
N PHE A 578 20.76 0.31 20.99
CA PHE A 578 19.92 1.30 21.66
C PHE A 578 18.44 1.21 21.22
N PHE A 579 18.17 1.13 19.91
CA PHE A 579 16.79 0.99 19.40
C PHE A 579 16.14 -0.32 19.84
N ARG A 580 16.92 -1.40 19.92
CA ARG A 580 16.43 -2.67 20.45
C ARG A 580 16.05 -2.57 21.93
N LYS A 581 16.83 -1.89 22.74
CA LYS A 581 16.51 -1.66 24.16
C LYS A 581 15.26 -0.80 24.35
N LEU A 582 15.00 0.15 23.44
CA LEU A 582 13.75 0.92 23.41
C LEU A 582 12.55 0.12 22.91
N GLY A 583 12.77 -1.08 22.33
CA GLY A 583 11.71 -1.89 21.69
C GLY A 583 11.22 -1.33 20.34
N LEU A 584 11.93 -0.38 19.74
CA LEU A 584 11.55 0.24 18.46
C LEU A 584 11.65 -0.75 17.30
N ASP A 585 12.49 -1.77 17.40
CA ASP A 585 12.63 -2.85 16.43
C ASP A 585 11.39 -3.74 16.31
N GLN A 586 10.59 -3.86 17.37
CA GLN A 586 9.36 -4.65 17.41
C GLN A 586 8.11 -3.82 17.11
N HIS A 587 8.13 -2.54 17.43
CA HIS A 587 6.96 -1.65 17.36
C HIS A 587 6.97 -0.67 16.20
N LEU A 588 8.07 -0.57 15.45
CA LEU A 588 8.11 0.16 14.17
C LEU A 588 7.97 -0.81 12.99
N SER A 589 7.15 -0.43 12.01
CA SER A 589 7.07 -1.17 10.74
C SER A 589 8.44 -1.24 10.03
N LEU A 590 8.63 -2.25 9.17
CA LEU A 590 9.88 -2.41 8.42
C LEU A 590 10.30 -1.13 7.68
N ASN A 591 9.34 -0.44 7.04
CA ASN A 591 9.63 0.80 6.31
C ASN A 591 10.07 1.94 7.24
N ARG A 592 9.50 2.04 8.45
CA ARG A 592 9.93 3.02 9.46
C ARG A 592 11.33 2.72 9.98
N ARG A 593 11.64 1.44 10.22
CA ARG A 593 13.00 1.01 10.59
C ARG A 593 14.01 1.35 9.50
N ASN A 594 13.67 1.11 8.24
CA ASN A 594 14.53 1.46 7.10
C ASN A 594 14.75 2.97 7.01
N GLY A 595 13.70 3.79 7.21
CA GLY A 595 13.79 5.25 7.27
C GLY A 595 14.68 5.73 8.41
N LEU A 596 14.53 5.16 9.61
CA LEU A 596 15.37 5.47 10.77
C LEU A 596 16.85 5.09 10.50
N ALA A 597 17.09 3.92 9.92
CA ALA A 597 18.44 3.49 9.53
C ALA A 597 19.07 4.43 8.48
N ALA A 598 18.28 4.90 7.49
CA ALA A 598 18.75 5.86 6.49
C ALA A 598 19.13 7.22 7.10
N MET A 599 18.35 7.71 8.08
CA MET A 599 18.68 8.93 8.83
C MET A 599 19.99 8.76 9.61
N VAL A 600 20.15 7.66 10.35
CA VAL A 600 21.38 7.33 11.07
C VAL A 600 22.60 7.25 10.14
N GLN A 601 22.43 6.57 9.01
CA GLN A 601 23.50 6.46 8.01
C GLN A 601 23.91 7.84 7.48
N ARG A 602 22.95 8.73 7.22
CA ARG A 602 23.21 10.09 6.75
C ARG A 602 23.96 10.92 7.81
N ILE A 603 23.56 10.82 9.10
CA ILE A 603 24.26 11.47 10.21
C ILE A 603 25.70 10.97 10.32
N ARG A 604 25.93 9.65 10.24
CA ARG A 604 27.26 9.05 10.29
C ARG A 604 28.15 9.47 9.11
N GLN A 605 27.59 9.59 7.89
CA GLN A 605 28.34 10.11 6.74
C GLN A 605 28.86 11.53 6.99
N HIS A 606 28.03 12.40 7.59
CA HIS A 606 28.47 13.75 7.96
C HIS A 606 29.52 13.73 9.08
N ALA A 607 29.33 12.86 10.10
CA ALA A 607 30.31 12.71 11.17
C ALA A 607 31.67 12.20 10.65
N GLN A 608 31.67 11.21 9.74
CA GLN A 608 32.88 10.68 9.13
C GLN A 608 33.65 11.75 8.33
N ALA A 609 32.93 12.63 7.63
CA ALA A 609 33.55 13.75 6.91
C ALA A 609 34.20 14.80 7.84
N LEU A 610 33.88 14.78 9.14
CA LEU A 610 34.49 15.64 10.16
C LEU A 610 35.69 14.97 10.86
N CYS A 611 35.84 13.66 10.78
CA CYS A 611 36.96 12.90 11.36
C CYS A 611 38.19 12.84 10.43
N GLY A 612 38.02 13.10 9.15
CA GLY A 612 39.12 13.18 8.13
C GLY A 612 39.54 14.61 7.85
#